data_c5ac227229b252c617a9f172d7445306
#
_entry.id   c5ac227229b252c617a9f172d7445306
#
_cell.length_a   1.000
_cell.length_b   1.000
_cell.length_c   1.000
_cell.angle_alpha   90.00
_cell.angle_beta   90.00
_cell.angle_gamma   90.00
#
_symmetry.space_group_name_H-M   'P 1'
#
loop_
_entity.id
_entity.type
_entity.pdbx_description
1 polymer ?
#
loop_
_entity_poly.entity_id
_entity_poly.type
_entity_poly.pdbx_seq_one_letter_code
_entity_poly.pdbx_strand_id
1 'polypeptide(L)'
;MKLNNDFLIHDTGNGEMLIPVGEETKKFHGVVKLNATGSEIVHLLEEDDLSMDALLNHFYEAYPEEDKEVIKNSVNEFINKLREINAITD
;
A
#
# COMPACT_ATOMS: atom_id res chain seq x y z
N MET A 1 3.89 -4.51 -9.36
CA MET A 1 3.66 -4.69 -7.89
C MET A 1 2.22 -5.08 -7.65
N LYS A 2 2.01 -5.97 -6.74
CA LYS A 2 0.70 -6.46 -6.36
C LYS A 2 0.70 -6.75 -4.87
N LEU A 3 -0.45 -6.60 -4.21
CA LEU A 3 -0.57 -6.94 -2.80
C LEU A 3 -0.41 -8.45 -2.62
N ASN A 4 0.43 -8.84 -1.65
CA ASN A 4 0.62 -10.24 -1.30
C ASN A 4 -0.70 -10.79 -0.74
N ASN A 5 -1.14 -11.94 -1.25
CA ASN A 5 -2.40 -12.58 -0.83
C ASN A 5 -2.42 -12.99 0.65
N ASP A 6 -1.26 -13.02 1.29
CA ASP A 6 -1.16 -13.32 2.72
C ASP A 6 -1.30 -12.06 3.59
N PHE A 7 -1.86 -11.00 3.02
CA PHE A 7 -2.24 -9.79 3.75
C PHE A 7 -3.68 -9.44 3.42
N LEU A 8 -4.44 -9.04 4.44
CA LEU A 8 -5.82 -8.60 4.29
C LEU A 8 -5.95 -7.15 4.71
N ILE A 9 -6.83 -6.43 4.00
CA ILE A 9 -7.22 -5.08 4.38
C ILE A 9 -8.43 -5.21 5.29
N HIS A 10 -8.31 -4.71 6.53
CA HIS A 10 -9.36 -4.79 7.53
C HIS A 10 -9.87 -3.39 7.87
N ASP A 11 -11.17 -3.19 7.75
CA ASP A 11 -11.84 -1.94 8.12
C ASP A 11 -12.22 -2.02 9.60
N THR A 12 -11.68 -1.09 10.39
CA THR A 12 -11.93 -1.04 11.84
C THR A 12 -13.12 -0.14 12.21
N GLY A 13 -13.73 0.52 11.22
CA GLY A 13 -14.74 1.55 11.48
C GLY A 13 -14.14 2.94 11.67
N ASN A 14 -12.87 3.02 12.04
CA ASN A 14 -12.11 4.29 12.22
C ASN A 14 -10.90 4.36 11.29
N GLY A 15 -10.93 3.60 10.20
CA GLY A 15 -9.84 3.52 9.25
C GLY A 15 -9.57 2.08 8.90
N GLU A 16 -8.47 1.85 8.19
CA GLU A 16 -8.12 0.51 7.72
C GLU A 16 -6.77 0.08 8.27
N MET A 17 -6.59 -1.23 8.35
CA MET A 17 -5.35 -1.87 8.78
C MET A 17 -4.98 -2.94 7.78
N LEU A 18 -3.69 -3.16 7.60
CA LEU A 18 -3.18 -4.27 6.82
C LEU A 18 -2.76 -5.37 7.79
N ILE A 19 -3.34 -6.55 7.66
CA ILE A 19 -3.17 -7.66 8.61
C ILE A 19 -2.54 -8.85 7.91
N PRO A 20 -1.42 -9.39 8.43
CA PRO A 20 -0.84 -10.61 7.88
C PRO A 20 -1.72 -11.82 8.21
N VAL A 21 -1.84 -12.73 7.24
CA VAL A 21 -2.55 -14.00 7.40
C VAL A 21 -1.69 -15.12 6.81
N GLY A 22 -2.06 -16.37 7.05
CA GLY A 22 -1.32 -17.50 6.49
C GLY A 22 0.14 -17.52 6.92
N GLU A 23 1.04 -17.75 5.99
CA GLU A 23 2.46 -17.85 6.27
C GLU A 23 3.09 -16.54 6.78
N GLU A 24 2.53 -15.41 6.42
CA GLU A 24 3.08 -14.12 6.85
C GLU A 24 2.83 -13.85 8.34
N THR A 25 1.89 -14.55 8.97
CA THR A 25 1.69 -14.43 10.43
C THR A 25 2.90 -14.91 11.22
N LYS A 26 3.72 -15.77 10.63
CA LYS A 26 4.93 -16.30 11.28
C LYS A 26 6.11 -15.35 11.18
N LYS A 27 6.08 -14.46 10.19
CA LYS A 27 7.20 -13.56 9.89
C LYS A 27 7.00 -12.15 10.40
N PHE A 28 5.76 -11.70 10.48
CA PHE A 28 5.42 -10.33 10.85
C PHE A 28 4.50 -10.35 12.06
N HIS A 29 4.95 -9.70 13.14
CA HIS A 29 4.23 -9.67 14.41
C HIS A 29 3.57 -8.32 14.64
N GLY A 30 2.44 -8.08 14.00
CA GLY A 30 1.74 -6.84 14.17
C GLY A 30 0.84 -6.52 13.01
N VAL A 31 0.34 -5.30 12.99
CA VAL A 31 -0.53 -4.81 11.94
C VAL A 31 -0.03 -3.45 11.48
N VAL A 32 -0.35 -3.08 10.25
CA VAL A 32 0.00 -1.77 9.72
C VAL A 32 -1.26 -0.92 9.65
N LYS A 33 -1.26 0.18 10.40
CA LYS A 33 -2.35 1.15 10.30
C LYS A 33 -2.17 1.94 9.01
N LEU A 34 -3.25 2.12 8.27
CA LEU A 34 -3.24 2.81 6.99
C LEU A 34 -3.85 4.19 7.12
N ASN A 35 -3.13 5.21 6.63
CA ASN A 35 -3.74 6.52 6.44
C ASN A 35 -4.49 6.51 5.10
N ALA A 36 -5.13 7.62 4.72
CA ALA A 36 -5.92 7.69 3.50
C ALA A 36 -5.12 7.32 2.26
N THR A 37 -3.89 7.83 2.14
CA THR A 37 -3.02 7.53 0.99
C THR A 37 -2.60 6.07 0.98
N GLY A 38 -2.21 5.54 2.13
CA GLY A 38 -1.83 4.13 2.27
C GLY A 38 -2.97 3.20 1.92
N SER A 39 -4.20 3.51 2.38
CA SER A 39 -5.39 2.75 2.05
C SER A 39 -5.63 2.72 0.54
N GLU A 40 -5.52 3.88 -0.11
CA GLU A 40 -5.69 3.98 -1.56
C GLU A 40 -4.68 3.12 -2.30
N ILE A 41 -3.42 3.16 -1.87
CA ILE A 41 -2.36 2.36 -2.48
C ILE A 41 -2.64 0.86 -2.36
N VAL A 42 -2.96 0.38 -1.15
CA VAL A 42 -3.18 -1.06 -0.97
C VAL A 42 -4.41 -1.56 -1.70
N HIS A 43 -5.48 -0.75 -1.80
CA HIS A 43 -6.65 -1.12 -2.59
C HIS A 43 -6.34 -1.22 -4.08
N LEU A 44 -5.53 -0.31 -4.61
CA LEU A 44 -5.10 -0.37 -5.99
C LEU A 44 -4.27 -1.63 -6.28
N LEU A 45 -3.37 -1.96 -5.38
CA LEU A 45 -2.50 -3.13 -5.54
C LEU A 45 -3.21 -4.45 -5.25
N GLU A 46 -4.33 -4.40 -4.53
CA GLU A 46 -5.18 -5.56 -4.33
C GLU A 46 -5.90 -5.95 -5.63
N GLU A 47 -6.32 -4.94 -6.38
CA GLU A 47 -7.10 -5.15 -7.61
C GLU A 47 -6.23 -5.45 -8.83
N ASP A 48 -5.09 -4.78 -8.95
CA ASP A 48 -4.27 -4.85 -10.15
C ASP A 48 -2.78 -4.94 -9.84
N ASP A 49 -2.07 -5.58 -10.77
CA ASP A 49 -0.60 -5.55 -10.77
C ASP A 49 -0.18 -4.24 -11.44
N LEU A 50 0.39 -3.33 -10.66
CA LEU A 50 0.77 -2.01 -11.15
C LEU A 50 2.27 -1.78 -11.07
N SER A 51 2.82 -1.10 -12.08
CA SER A 51 4.19 -0.59 -12.00
C SER A 51 4.22 0.63 -11.08
N MET A 52 5.41 1.01 -10.64
CA MET A 52 5.57 2.25 -9.88
C MET A 52 5.09 3.46 -10.67
N ASP A 53 5.40 3.51 -11.98
CA ASP A 53 4.98 4.62 -12.83
C ASP A 53 3.45 4.70 -12.93
N ALA A 54 2.77 3.57 -13.08
CA ALA A 54 1.32 3.54 -13.14
C ALA A 54 0.70 4.01 -11.81
N LEU A 55 1.26 3.56 -10.70
CA LEU A 55 0.80 3.98 -9.38
C LEU A 55 1.00 5.49 -9.17
N LEU A 56 2.18 6.01 -9.51
CA LEU A 56 2.46 7.43 -9.39
C LEU A 56 1.55 8.27 -10.28
N ASN A 57 1.33 7.82 -11.52
CA ASN A 57 0.44 8.53 -12.45
C ASN A 57 -0.99 8.61 -11.92
N HIS A 58 -1.46 7.55 -11.26
CA HIS A 58 -2.78 7.57 -10.61
C HIS A 58 -2.88 8.75 -9.64
N PHE A 59 -1.86 8.92 -8.78
CA PHE A 59 -1.87 9.99 -7.80
C PHE A 59 -1.65 11.38 -8.41
N TYR A 60 -0.81 11.47 -9.43
CA TYR A 60 -0.61 12.75 -10.12
C TYR A 60 -1.91 13.23 -10.77
N GLU A 61 -2.67 12.33 -11.35
CA GLU A 61 -3.95 12.67 -11.98
C GLU A 61 -5.06 12.95 -10.97
N ALA A 62 -5.08 12.20 -9.87
CA ALA A 62 -6.09 12.36 -8.83
C ALA A 62 -5.87 13.63 -8.02
N TYR A 63 -4.62 14.06 -7.85
CA TYR A 63 -4.26 15.20 -7.02
C TYR A 63 -3.38 16.17 -7.81
N PRO A 64 -3.93 16.83 -8.86
CA PRO A 64 -3.13 17.66 -9.74
C PRO A 64 -2.57 18.92 -9.10
N GLU A 65 -3.11 19.33 -7.95
CA GLU A 65 -2.66 20.52 -7.22
C GLU A 65 -1.52 20.21 -6.24
N GLU A 66 -1.27 18.93 -5.98
CA GLU A 66 -0.18 18.53 -5.09
C GLU A 66 1.16 18.55 -5.81
N ASP A 67 2.20 18.84 -5.05
CA ASP A 67 3.57 18.81 -5.56
C ASP A 67 3.94 17.37 -5.93
N LYS A 68 4.38 17.14 -7.16
CA LYS A 68 4.72 15.79 -7.65
C LYS A 68 5.86 15.15 -6.87
N GLU A 69 6.84 15.95 -6.43
CA GLU A 69 7.94 15.42 -5.63
C GLU A 69 7.47 14.93 -4.27
N VAL A 70 6.52 15.65 -3.66
CA VAL A 70 5.92 15.23 -2.38
C VAL A 70 5.16 13.93 -2.55
N ILE A 71 4.35 13.82 -3.59
CA ILE A 71 3.61 12.60 -3.92
C ILE A 71 4.58 11.43 -4.13
N LYS A 72 5.58 11.65 -4.97
CA LYS A 72 6.58 10.62 -5.31
C LYS A 72 7.29 10.11 -4.05
N ASN A 73 7.75 11.03 -3.21
CA ASN A 73 8.45 10.66 -1.99
C ASN A 73 7.56 9.89 -1.03
N SER A 74 6.30 10.34 -0.85
CA SER A 74 5.35 9.67 0.03
C SER A 74 5.00 8.28 -0.44
N VAL A 75 4.73 8.12 -1.74
CA VAL A 75 4.40 6.81 -2.32
C VAL A 75 5.59 5.87 -2.23
N ASN A 76 6.79 6.33 -2.60
CA ASN A 76 7.99 5.50 -2.52
C ASN A 76 8.27 5.04 -1.10
N GLU A 77 8.14 5.94 -0.13
CA GLU A 77 8.37 5.62 1.27
C GLU A 77 7.42 4.54 1.75
N PHE A 78 6.14 4.67 1.41
CA PHE A 78 5.13 3.69 1.80
C PHE A 78 5.36 2.34 1.12
N ILE A 79 5.67 2.35 -0.18
CA ILE A 79 5.98 1.12 -0.92
C ILE A 79 7.18 0.40 -0.30
N ASN A 80 8.22 1.15 0.09
CA ASN A 80 9.39 0.56 0.74
C ASN A 80 9.01 -0.12 2.07
N LYS A 81 8.11 0.49 2.84
CA LYS A 81 7.62 -0.13 4.08
C LYS A 81 6.87 -1.43 3.79
N LEU A 82 6.04 -1.45 2.75
CA LEU A 82 5.32 -2.66 2.36
C LEU A 82 6.29 -3.75 1.90
N ARG A 83 7.36 -3.39 1.21
CA ARG A 83 8.38 -4.36 0.79
C ARG A 83 9.12 -4.96 1.99
N GLU A 84 9.42 -4.15 2.99
CA GLU A 84 10.12 -4.61 4.19
C GLU A 84 9.35 -5.69 4.94
N ILE A 85 8.03 -5.62 4.93
CA ILE A 85 7.19 -6.61 5.61
C ILE A 85 6.66 -7.68 4.64
N ASN A 86 7.16 -7.69 3.41
CA ASN A 86 6.76 -8.66 2.38
C ASN A 86 5.29 -8.58 1.99
N ALA A 87 4.70 -7.39 2.09
CA ALA A 87 3.31 -7.18 1.76
C ALA A 87 3.06 -6.97 0.26
N ILE A 88 4.11 -6.78 -0.51
CA ILE A 88 4.04 -6.60 -1.96
C ILE A 88 4.83 -7.69 -2.65
N THR A 89 4.26 -8.22 -3.73
CA THR A 89 4.96 -9.11 -4.66
C THR A 89 5.19 -8.38 -5.99
N ASP A 90 6.27 -8.69 -6.65
CA ASP A 90 6.58 -8.12 -7.97
C ASP A 90 6.28 -9.10 -9.10
#